data_1f7e8918be6ef221faafe5ff245477f8
#
_entry.id   1f7e8918be6ef221faafe5ff245477f8
#
_cell.length_a   1.000
_cell.length_b   1.000
_cell.length_c   1.000
_cell.angle_alpha   90.00
_cell.angle_beta   90.00
_cell.angle_gamma   90.00
#
_symmetry.space_group_name_H-M   'P 1'
#
loop_
_entity.id
_entity.type
_entity.pdbx_description
1 polymer ?
#
loop_
_entity_poly.entity_id
_entity_poly.type
_entity_poly.pdbx_seq_one_letter_code
_entity_poly.pdbx_strand_id
1 'polypeptide(L)'
;MTIDGADAKDFDDAISIERTDGGYRLWVHIADVTHYVRPGSPLDREARRRGNSVYLPGSVAPMLPRQLSEGVCSLREGEEKATVTVEMEVASSGEVKKSRAYRSLTASDARLTYEGVDAFLRGEGEIRQPELVQEAYDLSRRLKTRAAVRGKLELGGREPEYEVDERGVPVNSRVRRSTPARELVEELMILANEAVARMIRDKPGAVYRVHERPDAEDMEKLAERLVAVGMRVEPTPENLGTISQMAKSDAVNYLILRSLPRAFYSPASLGHFGLALENYTHFTSPIRRYSDVLVHRALLGEEPPENVTAVAGQVSEREWRSTVCERTADAYTLMWLMRDRVGENLEGVVVSAAAFGLFVELETGPTGLVHVSKLPGWWSLEPSGVVLSNDAIGASYRVGDRVLVELLDVLPLMQRAELRVVKRL
;
A
#
# COMPACT_ATOMS: atom_id res chain seq x y z
N MET A 1 -20.45 0.59 10.16
CA MET A 1 -20.31 -0.24 8.93
C MET A 1 -18.87 -0.66 8.71
N THR A 2 -18.64 -1.80 8.05
CA THR A 2 -17.32 -2.20 7.51
C THR A 2 -17.34 -2.06 5.98
N ILE A 3 -16.19 -1.77 5.36
CA ILE A 3 -16.03 -1.67 3.89
C ILE A 3 -14.76 -2.40 3.48
N ASP A 4 -14.89 -3.55 2.83
CA ASP A 4 -13.77 -4.45 2.53
C ASP A 4 -13.92 -5.12 1.17
N GLY A 5 -12.93 -5.92 0.77
CA GLY A 5 -13.05 -6.79 -0.40
C GLY A 5 -14.13 -7.87 -0.20
N ALA A 6 -14.70 -8.34 -1.31
CA ALA A 6 -15.78 -9.34 -1.26
C ALA A 6 -15.38 -10.62 -0.51
N ASP A 7 -14.11 -11.04 -0.65
CA ASP A 7 -13.57 -12.28 -0.07
C ASP A 7 -12.95 -12.09 1.32
N ALA A 8 -12.93 -10.87 1.86
CA ALA A 8 -12.36 -10.59 3.18
C ALA A 8 -13.16 -11.28 4.30
N LYS A 9 -12.45 -11.78 5.32
CA LYS A 9 -13.02 -12.46 6.49
C LYS A 9 -12.53 -11.89 7.82
N ASP A 10 -11.46 -11.11 7.78
CA ASP A 10 -10.73 -10.53 8.90
C ASP A 10 -10.92 -9.01 8.92
N PHE A 11 -12.13 -8.58 9.31
CA PHE A 11 -12.51 -7.17 9.35
C PHE A 11 -11.86 -6.49 10.55
N ASP A 12 -10.79 -5.74 10.31
CA ASP A 12 -10.04 -4.99 11.34
C ASP A 12 -10.78 -3.75 11.79
N ASP A 13 -11.48 -3.05 10.88
CA ASP A 13 -12.04 -1.72 11.10
C ASP A 13 -13.51 -1.59 10.73
N ALA A 14 -14.20 -0.74 11.48
CA ALA A 14 -15.55 -0.27 11.20
C ALA A 14 -15.61 1.24 11.41
N ILE A 15 -16.54 1.90 10.72
CA ILE A 15 -16.67 3.35 10.68
C ILE A 15 -18.09 3.73 11.10
N SER A 16 -18.19 4.76 11.94
CA SER A 16 -19.41 5.53 12.20
C SER A 16 -19.13 7.02 12.00
N ILE A 17 -20.03 7.75 11.39
CA ILE A 17 -19.89 9.18 11.13
C ILE A 17 -21.22 9.90 11.25
N GLU A 18 -21.19 11.10 11.83
CA GLU A 18 -22.31 12.01 11.93
C GLU A 18 -21.89 13.40 11.48
N ARG A 19 -22.73 14.07 10.73
CA ARG A 19 -22.55 15.49 10.40
C ARG A 19 -22.92 16.35 11.61
N THR A 20 -22.11 17.38 11.87
CA THR A 20 -22.35 18.38 12.90
C THR A 20 -22.36 19.79 12.28
N ASP A 21 -22.82 20.80 13.00
CA ASP A 21 -22.85 22.20 12.51
C ASP A 21 -21.48 22.74 12.08
N GLY A 22 -20.38 22.20 12.66
CA GLY A 22 -19.01 22.63 12.40
C GLY A 22 -18.16 21.67 11.56
N GLY A 23 -18.71 20.53 11.15
CA GLY A 23 -17.96 19.50 10.44
C GLY A 23 -18.53 18.10 10.66
N TYR A 24 -17.74 17.21 11.27
CA TYR A 24 -18.10 15.80 11.45
C TYR A 24 -17.68 15.31 12.83
N ARG A 25 -18.43 14.36 13.35
CA ARG A 25 -18.00 13.46 14.42
C ARG A 25 -17.76 12.08 13.81
N LEU A 26 -16.52 11.63 13.85
CA LEU A 26 -16.07 10.38 13.26
C LEU A 26 -15.64 9.41 14.37
N TRP A 27 -16.10 8.17 14.30
CA TRP A 27 -15.61 7.05 15.10
C TRP A 27 -14.99 6.01 14.17
N VAL A 28 -13.76 5.65 14.48
CA VAL A 28 -13.06 4.53 13.85
C VAL A 28 -12.92 3.45 14.92
N HIS A 29 -13.60 2.33 14.70
CA HIS A 29 -13.64 1.19 15.61
C HIS A 29 -12.68 0.14 15.08
N ILE A 30 -11.67 -0.23 15.86
CA ILE A 30 -10.66 -1.22 15.47
C ILE A 30 -10.79 -2.41 16.40
N ALA A 31 -10.72 -3.63 15.84
CA ALA A 31 -10.76 -4.88 16.59
C ALA A 31 -9.77 -4.86 17.77
N ASP A 32 -10.24 -5.03 18.99
CA ASP A 32 -9.36 -5.09 20.19
C ASP A 32 -8.70 -6.48 20.30
N VAL A 33 -7.68 -6.69 19.49
CA VAL A 33 -6.85 -7.91 19.54
C VAL A 33 -6.17 -8.06 20.91
N THR A 34 -5.85 -6.94 21.59
CA THR A 34 -5.18 -6.98 22.90
C THR A 34 -6.06 -7.59 23.98
N HIS A 35 -7.39 -7.55 23.82
CA HIS A 35 -8.33 -8.22 24.71
C HIS A 35 -8.08 -9.74 24.78
N TYR A 36 -7.71 -10.36 23.66
CA TYR A 36 -7.50 -11.81 23.53
C TYR A 36 -6.02 -12.20 23.57
N VAL A 37 -5.14 -11.37 23.05
CA VAL A 37 -3.70 -11.61 22.92
C VAL A 37 -2.95 -10.85 24.02
N ARG A 38 -2.89 -11.44 25.23
CA ARG A 38 -2.24 -10.80 26.38
C ARG A 38 -0.73 -10.77 26.23
N PRO A 39 -0.06 -9.71 26.70
CA PRO A 39 1.41 -9.61 26.70
C PRO A 39 2.08 -10.85 27.27
N GLY A 40 3.12 -11.37 26.59
CA GLY A 40 3.90 -12.53 27.01
C GLY A 40 3.18 -13.88 26.93
N SER A 41 1.92 -13.95 26.48
CA SER A 41 1.21 -15.21 26.25
C SER A 41 1.81 -16.02 25.10
N PRO A 42 1.51 -17.33 24.96
CA PRO A 42 1.94 -18.10 23.79
C PRO A 42 1.46 -17.49 22.46
N LEU A 43 0.23 -16.95 22.43
CA LEU A 43 -0.33 -16.26 21.26
C LEU A 43 0.47 -15.00 20.92
N ASP A 44 0.81 -14.22 21.93
CA ASP A 44 1.59 -12.99 21.77
C ASP A 44 3.01 -13.28 21.23
N ARG A 45 3.68 -14.29 21.81
CA ARG A 45 5.01 -14.69 21.30
C ARG A 45 4.97 -15.16 19.85
N GLU A 46 3.93 -15.91 19.46
CA GLU A 46 3.79 -16.37 18.09
C GLU A 46 3.41 -15.23 17.14
N ALA A 47 2.47 -14.35 17.52
CA ALA A 47 2.13 -13.16 16.74
C ALA A 47 3.35 -12.25 16.51
N ARG A 48 4.14 -12.00 17.57
CA ARG A 48 5.41 -11.27 17.47
C ARG A 48 6.43 -11.97 16.55
N ARG A 49 6.54 -13.30 16.65
CA ARG A 49 7.45 -14.08 15.80
C ARG A 49 7.09 -13.98 14.33
N ARG A 50 5.80 -13.98 13.99
CA ARG A 50 5.29 -13.79 12.62
C ARG A 50 5.44 -12.34 12.19
N GLY A 51 5.10 -11.39 13.04
CA GLY A 51 5.10 -9.94 12.79
C GLY A 51 3.90 -9.46 11.98
N ASN A 52 3.55 -10.19 10.92
CA ASN A 52 2.48 -9.85 9.98
C ASN A 52 1.77 -11.10 9.47
N SER A 53 0.52 -10.95 9.01
CA SER A 53 -0.07 -11.88 8.05
C SER A 53 0.64 -11.72 6.69
N VAL A 54 0.71 -12.80 5.92
CA VAL A 54 1.30 -12.82 4.57
C VAL A 54 0.21 -13.18 3.58
N TYR A 55 -0.02 -12.30 2.60
CA TYR A 55 -1.07 -12.48 1.59
C TYR A 55 -0.44 -13.02 0.30
N LEU A 56 -0.78 -14.26 -0.01
CA LEU A 56 -0.28 -14.95 -1.19
C LEU A 56 -1.40 -15.09 -2.22
N PRO A 57 -1.09 -15.20 -3.51
CA PRO A 57 -2.11 -15.49 -4.52
C PRO A 57 -2.96 -16.71 -4.15
N GLY A 58 -4.27 -16.48 -3.92
CA GLY A 58 -5.22 -17.52 -3.53
C GLY A 58 -5.14 -18.04 -2.08
N SER A 59 -4.25 -17.52 -1.23
CA SER A 59 -4.15 -17.97 0.16
C SER A 59 -3.59 -16.90 1.10
N VAL A 60 -3.83 -17.10 2.42
CA VAL A 60 -3.30 -16.22 3.48
C VAL A 60 -2.63 -17.06 4.54
N ALA A 61 -1.41 -16.68 4.93
CA ALA A 61 -0.75 -17.16 6.13
C ALA A 61 -0.97 -16.14 7.27
N PRO A 62 -1.99 -16.32 8.14
CA PRO A 62 -2.40 -15.31 9.09
C PRO A 62 -1.41 -15.17 10.24
N MET A 63 -1.28 -13.94 10.79
CA MET A 63 -0.50 -13.67 12.00
C MET A 63 -1.10 -14.36 13.24
N LEU A 64 -2.40 -14.35 13.34
CA LEU A 64 -3.18 -14.97 14.42
C LEU A 64 -3.88 -16.23 13.93
N PRO A 65 -4.21 -17.19 14.81
CA PRO A 65 -5.08 -18.31 14.47
C PRO A 65 -6.42 -17.83 13.85
N ARG A 66 -6.94 -18.57 12.86
CA ARG A 66 -8.17 -18.17 12.15
C ARG A 66 -9.37 -17.97 13.06
N GLN A 67 -9.45 -18.72 14.17
CA GLN A 67 -10.49 -18.54 15.20
C GLN A 67 -10.48 -17.13 15.81
N LEU A 68 -9.30 -16.48 15.86
CA LEU A 68 -9.16 -15.08 16.26
C LEU A 68 -9.36 -14.16 15.07
N SER A 69 -8.55 -14.31 14.01
CA SER A 69 -8.52 -13.36 12.90
C SER A 69 -9.81 -13.30 12.10
N GLU A 70 -10.43 -14.45 11.81
CA GLU A 70 -11.68 -14.55 11.05
C GLU A 70 -12.91 -14.71 11.95
N GLY A 71 -12.73 -14.91 13.26
CA GLY A 71 -13.76 -15.21 14.23
C GLY A 71 -14.00 -14.09 15.23
N VAL A 72 -13.46 -14.25 16.45
CA VAL A 72 -13.83 -13.39 17.59
C VAL A 72 -13.33 -11.95 17.45
N CYS A 73 -12.21 -11.71 16.74
CA CYS A 73 -11.71 -10.36 16.51
C CYS A 73 -12.39 -9.68 15.32
N SER A 74 -12.78 -10.42 14.28
CA SER A 74 -13.34 -9.86 13.05
C SER A 74 -14.67 -9.14 13.30
N LEU A 75 -14.79 -7.88 12.86
CA LEU A 75 -15.96 -7.02 13.06
C LEU A 75 -17.11 -7.40 12.12
N ARG A 76 -17.62 -8.63 12.25
CA ARG A 76 -18.69 -9.16 11.41
C ARG A 76 -20.01 -8.43 11.68
N GLU A 77 -20.80 -8.31 10.62
CA GLU A 77 -22.11 -7.70 10.67
C GLU A 77 -23.03 -8.38 11.70
N GLY A 78 -23.70 -7.56 12.53
CA GLY A 78 -24.66 -8.00 13.52
C GLY A 78 -24.08 -8.65 14.77
N GLU A 79 -22.75 -8.82 14.86
CA GLU A 79 -22.10 -9.41 16.04
C GLU A 79 -21.46 -8.32 16.91
N GLU A 80 -21.70 -8.39 18.24
CA GLU A 80 -20.99 -7.54 19.18
C GLU A 80 -19.53 -7.97 19.31
N LYS A 81 -18.60 -7.04 19.12
CA LYS A 81 -17.15 -7.25 19.16
C LYS A 81 -16.47 -6.25 20.08
N ALA A 82 -15.43 -6.72 20.76
CA ALA A 82 -14.53 -5.85 21.51
C ALA A 82 -13.71 -5.00 20.53
N THR A 83 -13.73 -3.68 20.72
CA THR A 83 -13.03 -2.71 19.88
C THR A 83 -12.28 -1.69 20.70
N VAL A 84 -11.24 -1.11 20.12
CA VAL A 84 -10.67 0.17 20.54
C VAL A 84 -11.18 1.23 19.57
N THR A 85 -11.97 2.14 20.10
CA THR A 85 -12.58 3.21 19.29
C THR A 85 -11.78 4.48 19.43
N VAL A 86 -11.47 5.10 18.28
CA VAL A 86 -10.96 6.46 18.18
C VAL A 86 -12.12 7.37 17.74
N GLU A 87 -12.53 8.27 18.62
CA GLU A 87 -13.54 9.28 18.36
C GLU A 87 -12.88 10.61 18.06
N MET A 88 -13.29 11.26 16.99
CA MET A 88 -12.69 12.50 16.49
C MET A 88 -13.76 13.52 16.15
N GLU A 89 -13.59 14.76 16.64
CA GLU A 89 -14.30 15.93 16.15
C GLU A 89 -13.47 16.54 15.00
N VAL A 90 -14.00 16.46 13.80
CA VAL A 90 -13.32 16.88 12.57
C VAL A 90 -14.02 18.10 12.00
N ALA A 91 -13.31 19.22 11.84
CA ALA A 91 -13.85 20.41 11.22
C ALA A 91 -14.21 20.18 9.75
N SER A 92 -15.02 21.05 9.16
CA SER A 92 -15.36 21.03 7.74
C SER A 92 -14.11 21.14 6.81
N SER A 93 -12.99 21.65 7.33
CA SER A 93 -11.69 21.66 6.65
C SER A 93 -10.95 20.31 6.64
N GLY A 94 -11.44 19.30 7.37
CA GLY A 94 -10.74 18.04 7.60
C GLY A 94 -9.71 18.08 8.73
N GLU A 95 -9.64 19.15 9.53
CA GLU A 95 -8.77 19.26 10.70
C GLU A 95 -9.39 18.58 11.92
N VAL A 96 -8.63 17.70 12.59
CA VAL A 96 -9.06 17.12 13.87
C VAL A 96 -8.92 18.15 14.98
N LYS A 97 -10.05 18.58 15.55
CA LYS A 97 -10.11 19.54 16.66
C LYS A 97 -9.92 18.87 18.01
N LYS A 98 -10.51 17.69 18.17
CA LYS A 98 -10.43 16.90 19.39
C LYS A 98 -10.49 15.43 19.06
N SER A 99 -9.76 14.62 19.82
CA SER A 99 -9.80 13.18 19.68
C SER A 99 -9.63 12.49 21.03
N ARG A 100 -10.24 11.31 21.16
CA ARG A 100 -10.07 10.41 22.32
C ARG A 100 -10.14 8.97 21.87
N ALA A 101 -9.55 8.08 22.66
CA ALA A 101 -9.61 6.65 22.41
C ALA A 101 -10.02 5.88 23.66
N TYR A 102 -10.79 4.82 23.46
CA TYR A 102 -11.32 4.01 24.56
C TYR A 102 -11.72 2.62 24.06
N ARG A 103 -11.76 1.64 25.00
CA ARG A 103 -12.37 0.33 24.73
C ARG A 103 -13.87 0.46 24.61
N SER A 104 -14.45 -0.26 23.66
CA SER A 104 -15.90 -0.28 23.42
C SER A 104 -16.37 -1.67 22.97
N LEU A 105 -17.68 -1.88 23.01
CA LEU A 105 -18.36 -2.95 22.28
C LEU A 105 -19.04 -2.32 21.06
N THR A 106 -18.82 -2.91 19.90
CA THR A 106 -19.35 -2.41 18.63
C THR A 106 -19.99 -3.54 17.85
N ALA A 107 -21.18 -3.30 17.31
CA ALA A 107 -21.81 -4.16 16.32
C ALA A 107 -21.86 -3.41 14.98
N SER A 108 -21.41 -4.05 13.92
CA SER A 108 -21.51 -3.47 12.57
C SER A 108 -22.91 -3.70 12.01
N ASP A 109 -23.61 -2.63 11.64
CA ASP A 109 -24.96 -2.69 11.05
C ASP A 109 -24.94 -3.11 9.57
N ALA A 110 -23.81 -2.96 8.90
CA ALA A 110 -23.67 -3.30 7.50
C ALA A 110 -22.23 -3.69 7.15
N ARG A 111 -22.09 -4.83 6.46
CA ARG A 111 -20.88 -5.19 5.71
C ARG A 111 -21.05 -4.75 4.26
N LEU A 112 -20.24 -3.81 3.83
CA LEU A 112 -20.20 -3.29 2.47
C LEU A 112 -18.96 -3.79 1.73
N THR A 113 -19.03 -3.85 0.40
CA THR A 113 -17.87 -4.15 -0.43
C THR A 113 -17.39 -2.90 -1.16
N TYR A 114 -16.09 -2.84 -1.50
CA TYR A 114 -15.55 -1.74 -2.29
C TYR A 114 -16.32 -1.54 -3.59
N GLU A 115 -16.64 -2.62 -4.30
CA GLU A 115 -17.39 -2.61 -5.55
C GLU A 115 -18.81 -2.05 -5.36
N GLY A 116 -19.49 -2.46 -4.28
CA GLY A 116 -20.83 -1.96 -3.95
C GLY A 116 -20.83 -0.47 -3.61
N VAL A 117 -19.84 -0.01 -2.84
CA VAL A 117 -19.68 1.42 -2.53
C VAL A 117 -19.34 2.22 -3.79
N ASP A 118 -18.44 1.71 -4.64
CA ASP A 118 -18.09 2.38 -5.89
C ASP A 118 -19.30 2.47 -6.86
N ALA A 119 -20.11 1.42 -6.96
CA ALA A 119 -21.34 1.44 -7.76
C ALA A 119 -22.34 2.49 -7.23
N PHE A 120 -22.56 2.52 -5.91
CA PHE A 120 -23.42 3.53 -5.28
C PHE A 120 -22.93 4.96 -5.55
N LEU A 121 -21.63 5.22 -5.38
CA LEU A 121 -21.04 6.56 -5.61
C LEU A 121 -21.13 7.00 -7.08
N ARG A 122 -21.25 6.07 -8.04
CA ARG A 122 -21.53 6.37 -9.45
C ARG A 122 -23.02 6.51 -9.76
N GLY A 123 -23.91 6.26 -8.79
CA GLY A 123 -25.37 6.27 -9.01
C GLY A 123 -25.89 5.00 -9.72
N GLU A 124 -25.15 3.88 -9.69
CA GLU A 124 -25.46 2.64 -10.41
C GLU A 124 -26.15 1.58 -9.52
N GLY A 125 -26.48 1.88 -8.28
CA GLY A 125 -27.09 0.93 -7.38
C GLY A 125 -27.50 1.51 -6.03
N GLU A 126 -28.27 0.72 -5.28
CA GLU A 126 -28.61 1.00 -3.89
C GLU A 126 -27.61 0.34 -2.95
N ILE A 127 -27.40 0.95 -1.77
CA ILE A 127 -26.52 0.43 -0.74
C ILE A 127 -27.17 0.53 0.63
N ARG A 128 -26.77 -0.31 1.56
CA ARG A 128 -27.15 -0.15 2.97
C ARG A 128 -26.39 1.06 3.56
N GLN A 129 -27.03 1.79 4.45
CA GLN A 129 -26.46 2.99 5.09
C GLN A 129 -25.99 4.08 4.10
N PRO A 130 -26.80 4.46 3.08
CA PRO A 130 -26.37 5.38 2.03
C PRO A 130 -25.93 6.74 2.54
N GLU A 131 -26.60 7.28 3.56
CA GLU A 131 -26.24 8.57 4.17
C GLU A 131 -24.88 8.53 4.85
N LEU A 132 -24.58 7.44 5.57
CA LEU A 132 -23.30 7.25 6.25
C LEU A 132 -22.16 7.09 5.25
N VAL A 133 -22.38 6.35 4.14
CA VAL A 133 -21.41 6.22 3.04
C VAL A 133 -21.15 7.58 2.40
N GLN A 134 -22.20 8.37 2.13
CA GLN A 134 -22.06 9.69 1.52
C GLN A 134 -21.28 10.67 2.43
N GLU A 135 -21.58 10.71 3.72
CA GLU A 135 -20.85 11.57 4.67
C GLU A 135 -19.38 11.16 4.83
N ALA A 136 -19.10 9.85 4.87
CA ALA A 136 -17.75 9.33 4.91
C ALA A 136 -16.97 9.69 3.63
N TYR A 137 -17.62 9.58 2.46
CA TYR A 137 -17.03 9.98 1.20
C TYR A 137 -16.76 11.48 1.11
N ASP A 138 -17.71 12.32 1.55
CA ASP A 138 -17.54 13.77 1.56
C ASP A 138 -16.37 14.19 2.46
N LEU A 139 -16.24 13.56 3.63
CA LEU A 139 -15.08 13.78 4.51
C LEU A 139 -13.79 13.32 3.85
N SER A 140 -13.74 12.12 3.29
CA SER A 140 -12.52 11.57 2.67
C SER A 140 -11.99 12.46 1.54
N ARG A 141 -12.85 13.03 0.72
CA ARG A 141 -12.47 13.99 -0.32
C ARG A 141 -11.81 15.24 0.23
N ARG A 142 -12.32 15.76 1.37
CA ARG A 142 -11.71 16.90 2.05
C ARG A 142 -10.34 16.55 2.61
N LEU A 143 -10.22 15.37 3.20
CA LEU A 143 -8.94 14.85 3.71
C LEU A 143 -7.92 14.68 2.58
N LYS A 144 -8.32 14.11 1.45
CA LYS A 144 -7.47 13.97 0.25
C LYS A 144 -7.00 15.33 -0.26
N THR A 145 -7.90 16.31 -0.38
CA THR A 145 -7.52 17.68 -0.78
C THR A 145 -6.51 18.29 0.20
N ARG A 146 -6.74 18.13 1.50
CA ARG A 146 -5.81 18.60 2.53
C ARG A 146 -4.47 17.88 2.48
N ALA A 147 -4.46 16.57 2.23
CA ALA A 147 -3.25 15.78 2.08
C ALA A 147 -2.42 16.23 0.87
N ALA A 148 -3.06 16.52 -0.26
CA ALA A 148 -2.40 17.06 -1.44
C ALA A 148 -1.76 18.44 -1.17
N VAL A 149 -2.48 19.35 -0.49
CA VAL A 149 -1.95 20.67 -0.09
C VAL A 149 -0.77 20.52 0.88
N ARG A 150 -0.79 19.52 1.76
CA ARG A 150 0.31 19.22 2.70
C ARG A 150 1.53 18.63 2.00
N GLY A 151 1.38 18.07 0.79
CA GLY A 151 2.46 17.44 0.03
C GLY A 151 2.51 15.91 0.13
N LYS A 152 1.39 15.24 0.48
CA LYS A 152 1.29 13.76 0.40
C LYS A 152 1.68 13.31 -1.01
N LEU A 153 2.57 12.34 -1.11
CA LEU A 153 2.97 11.75 -2.38
C LEU A 153 1.92 10.74 -2.85
N GLU A 154 1.37 10.95 -4.04
CA GLU A 154 0.46 10.01 -4.71
C GLU A 154 1.21 9.34 -5.87
N LEU A 155 2.08 8.39 -5.56
CA LEU A 155 2.95 7.77 -6.56
C LEU A 155 2.31 6.59 -7.30
N GLY A 156 1.12 6.16 -6.86
CA GLY A 156 0.42 5.01 -7.43
C GLY A 156 1.18 3.70 -7.22
N GLY A 157 0.48 2.63 -6.92
CA GLY A 157 1.02 1.27 -6.89
C GLY A 157 0.24 0.42 -7.89
N ARG A 158 0.94 -0.45 -8.62
CA ARG A 158 0.31 -1.50 -9.42
C ARG A 158 0.43 -2.80 -8.64
N GLU A 159 -0.65 -3.20 -7.96
CA GLU A 159 -0.69 -4.47 -7.26
C GLU A 159 -1.54 -5.45 -8.08
N PRO A 160 -1.09 -6.70 -8.25
CA PRO A 160 -1.90 -7.69 -8.91
C PRO A 160 -3.10 -8.08 -8.04
N GLU A 161 -4.24 -8.27 -8.66
CA GLU A 161 -5.43 -8.87 -8.07
C GLU A 161 -5.75 -10.13 -8.87
N TYR A 162 -5.97 -11.24 -8.15
CA TYR A 162 -6.11 -12.55 -8.77
C TYR A 162 -7.56 -13.02 -8.74
N GLU A 163 -8.02 -13.57 -9.86
CA GLU A 163 -9.20 -14.41 -9.90
C GLU A 163 -8.78 -15.85 -9.61
N VAL A 164 -9.47 -16.52 -8.70
CA VAL A 164 -9.14 -17.89 -8.29
C VAL A 164 -10.28 -18.85 -8.64
N ASP A 165 -9.92 -20.10 -8.90
CA ASP A 165 -10.89 -21.17 -9.07
C ASP A 165 -11.47 -21.62 -7.70
N GLU A 166 -12.37 -22.62 -7.74
CA GLU A 166 -13.00 -23.20 -6.53
C GLU A 166 -11.99 -23.80 -5.53
N ARG A 167 -10.77 -24.08 -5.97
CA ARG A 167 -9.67 -24.63 -5.15
C ARG A 167 -8.75 -23.53 -4.63
N GLY A 168 -9.01 -22.25 -4.95
CA GLY A 168 -8.17 -21.12 -4.60
C GLY A 168 -6.92 -20.98 -5.50
N VAL A 169 -6.88 -21.66 -6.65
CA VAL A 169 -5.75 -21.55 -7.59
C VAL A 169 -5.98 -20.34 -8.50
N PRO A 170 -5.00 -19.41 -8.61
CA PRO A 170 -5.09 -18.28 -9.52
C PRO A 170 -5.24 -18.72 -10.98
N VAL A 171 -6.28 -18.21 -11.65
CA VAL A 171 -6.60 -18.51 -13.07
C VAL A 171 -6.49 -17.29 -13.96
N ASN A 172 -6.57 -16.09 -13.37
CA ASN A 172 -6.41 -14.81 -14.07
C ASN A 172 -5.85 -13.76 -13.15
N SER A 173 -5.30 -12.69 -13.70
CA SER A 173 -4.82 -11.52 -12.96
C SER A 173 -5.20 -10.22 -13.64
N ARG A 174 -5.46 -9.20 -12.84
CA ARG A 174 -5.62 -7.82 -13.29
C ARG A 174 -4.85 -6.88 -12.39
N VAL A 175 -4.50 -5.70 -12.90
CA VAL A 175 -3.88 -4.67 -12.06
C VAL A 175 -4.96 -3.99 -11.24
N ARG A 176 -4.82 -4.08 -9.91
CA ARG A 176 -5.69 -3.39 -8.96
C ARG A 176 -5.48 -1.88 -9.09
N ARG A 177 -6.56 -1.15 -9.30
CA ARG A 177 -6.55 0.32 -9.33
C ARG A 177 -7.12 0.87 -8.02
N SER A 178 -6.66 2.04 -7.61
CA SER A 178 -7.34 2.78 -6.55
C SER A 178 -8.73 3.19 -7.03
N THR A 179 -9.71 3.08 -6.14
CA THR A 179 -11.11 3.44 -6.41
C THR A 179 -11.60 4.41 -5.34
N PRO A 180 -12.67 5.18 -5.58
CA PRO A 180 -13.26 6.08 -4.58
C PRO A 180 -13.55 5.41 -3.24
N ALA A 181 -14.03 4.17 -3.25
CA ALA A 181 -14.31 3.40 -2.03
C ALA A 181 -13.03 3.06 -1.26
N ARG A 182 -11.96 2.65 -1.95
CA ARG A 182 -10.64 2.35 -1.33
C ARG A 182 -10.00 3.62 -0.77
N GLU A 183 -10.04 4.72 -1.51
CA GLU A 183 -9.55 6.03 -1.07
C GLU A 183 -10.31 6.54 0.16
N LEU A 184 -11.64 6.31 0.21
CA LEU A 184 -12.46 6.66 1.37
C LEU A 184 -11.93 5.99 2.63
N VAL A 185 -11.76 4.67 2.62
CA VAL A 185 -11.26 3.92 3.78
C VAL A 185 -9.82 4.34 4.10
N GLU A 186 -8.94 4.45 3.10
CA GLU A 186 -7.54 4.86 3.28
C GLU A 186 -7.44 6.20 4.02
N GLU A 187 -8.14 7.24 3.56
CA GLU A 187 -8.03 8.58 4.16
C GLU A 187 -8.56 8.61 5.59
N LEU A 188 -9.64 7.89 5.91
CA LEU A 188 -10.16 7.79 7.27
C LEU A 188 -9.21 7.01 8.19
N MET A 189 -8.58 5.94 7.69
CA MET A 189 -7.58 5.17 8.44
C MET A 189 -6.29 5.98 8.66
N ILE A 190 -5.83 6.76 7.68
CA ILE A 190 -4.69 7.68 7.85
C ILE A 190 -5.02 8.72 8.94
N LEU A 191 -6.22 9.28 8.94
CA LEU A 191 -6.63 10.25 9.95
C LEU A 191 -6.63 9.65 11.35
N ALA A 192 -7.18 8.43 11.52
CA ALA A 192 -7.18 7.72 12.80
C ALA A 192 -5.74 7.39 13.27
N ASN A 193 -4.90 6.90 12.37
CA ASN A 193 -3.49 6.62 12.65
C ASN A 193 -2.72 7.88 13.09
N GLU A 194 -2.93 9.03 12.43
CA GLU A 194 -2.35 10.32 12.81
C GLU A 194 -2.82 10.76 14.20
N ALA A 195 -4.15 10.67 14.47
CA ALA A 195 -4.71 11.03 15.76
C ALA A 195 -4.14 10.15 16.90
N VAL A 196 -4.04 8.84 16.69
CA VAL A 196 -3.44 7.91 17.65
C VAL A 196 -1.96 8.19 17.85
N ALA A 197 -1.20 8.49 16.79
CA ALA A 197 0.22 8.83 16.89
C ALA A 197 0.45 10.04 17.84
N ARG A 198 -0.45 11.03 17.82
CA ARG A 198 -0.42 12.15 18.76
C ARG A 198 -0.79 11.73 20.18
N MET A 199 -1.76 10.83 20.37
CA MET A 199 -2.21 10.36 21.69
C MET A 199 -1.18 9.49 22.40
N ILE A 200 -0.34 8.76 21.66
CA ILE A 200 0.71 7.91 22.23
C ILE A 200 2.04 8.64 22.39
N ARG A 201 2.12 9.93 22.07
CA ARG A 201 3.32 10.73 22.33
C ARG A 201 3.68 10.63 23.81
N ASP A 202 4.94 10.34 24.06
CA ASP A 202 5.50 10.20 25.41
C ASP A 202 4.95 9.02 26.24
N LYS A 203 4.13 8.14 25.64
CA LYS A 203 3.68 6.93 26.32
C LYS A 203 4.71 5.81 26.23
N PRO A 204 4.94 5.08 27.32
CA PRO A 204 5.79 3.89 27.30
C PRO A 204 5.28 2.86 26.27
N GLY A 205 6.19 2.28 25.50
CA GLY A 205 5.84 1.29 24.47
C GLY A 205 5.35 1.88 23.15
N ALA A 206 5.30 3.19 22.99
CA ALA A 206 4.93 3.83 21.75
C ALA A 206 5.81 3.39 20.58
N VAL A 207 5.20 3.09 19.45
CA VAL A 207 5.87 2.73 18.20
C VAL A 207 5.27 3.55 17.07
N TYR A 208 6.13 4.16 16.25
CA TYR A 208 5.73 5.00 15.13
C TYR A 208 6.11 4.35 13.80
N ARG A 209 5.36 4.65 12.76
CA ARG A 209 5.71 4.33 11.38
C ARG A 209 6.48 5.50 10.80
N VAL A 210 7.78 5.34 10.66
CA VAL A 210 8.71 6.37 10.19
C VAL A 210 8.98 6.15 8.71
N HIS A 211 8.92 7.23 7.95
CA HIS A 211 9.40 7.30 6.57
C HIS A 211 10.30 8.52 6.46
N GLU A 212 11.59 8.28 6.43
CA GLU A 212 12.58 9.34 6.40
C GLU A 212 12.53 10.14 5.10
N ARG A 213 13.06 11.32 5.14
CA ARG A 213 13.21 12.18 3.98
C ARG A 213 14.37 11.68 3.12
N PRO A 214 14.25 11.67 1.78
CA PRO A 214 15.38 11.36 0.91
C PRO A 214 16.50 12.39 1.11
N ASP A 215 17.74 11.94 1.00
CA ASP A 215 18.90 12.79 1.16
C ASP A 215 19.30 13.53 -0.15
N ALA A 216 20.35 14.33 -0.09
CA ALA A 216 20.81 15.11 -1.22
C ALA A 216 21.35 14.22 -2.36
N GLU A 217 22.02 13.11 -2.04
CA GLU A 217 22.53 12.15 -3.02
C GLU A 217 21.41 11.45 -3.78
N ASP A 218 20.33 11.10 -3.08
CA ASP A 218 19.11 10.53 -3.69
C ASP A 218 18.47 11.52 -4.66
N MET A 219 18.43 12.81 -4.31
CA MET A 219 17.87 13.86 -5.16
C MET A 219 18.73 14.13 -6.37
N GLU A 220 20.06 14.13 -6.24
CA GLU A 220 20.99 14.28 -7.37
C GLU A 220 20.83 13.13 -8.38
N LYS A 221 20.81 11.88 -7.90
CA LYS A 221 20.55 10.70 -8.75
C LYS A 221 19.19 10.77 -9.42
N LEU A 222 18.17 11.25 -8.72
CA LEU A 222 16.84 11.44 -9.31
C LEU A 222 16.86 12.52 -10.42
N ALA A 223 17.56 13.63 -10.20
CA ALA A 223 17.69 14.70 -11.20
C ALA A 223 18.28 14.18 -12.51
N GLU A 224 19.39 13.42 -12.43
CA GLU A 224 20.02 12.81 -13.61
C GLU A 224 19.04 11.88 -14.37
N ARG A 225 18.29 11.06 -13.65
CA ARG A 225 17.31 10.15 -14.24
C ARG A 225 16.14 10.87 -14.88
N LEU A 226 15.63 11.94 -14.24
CA LEU A 226 14.55 12.76 -14.78
C LEU A 226 14.97 13.46 -16.09
N VAL A 227 16.19 14.02 -16.13
CA VAL A 227 16.74 14.59 -17.35
C VAL A 227 16.84 13.55 -18.47
N ALA A 228 17.30 12.35 -18.17
CA ALA A 228 17.45 11.27 -19.15
C ALA A 228 16.10 10.80 -19.75
N VAL A 229 15.01 10.88 -18.97
CA VAL A 229 13.64 10.60 -19.48
C VAL A 229 12.97 11.86 -20.09
N GLY A 230 13.71 12.94 -20.25
CA GLY A 230 13.25 14.16 -20.94
C GLY A 230 12.62 15.22 -20.02
N MET A 231 12.70 15.05 -18.71
CA MET A 231 12.13 15.96 -17.72
C MET A 231 13.21 16.82 -17.06
N ARG A 232 13.35 18.08 -17.50
CA ARG A 232 14.34 19.01 -16.96
C ARG A 232 13.76 19.78 -15.78
N VAL A 233 13.83 19.18 -14.61
CA VAL A 233 13.43 19.78 -13.33
C VAL A 233 14.46 19.42 -12.27
N GLU A 234 14.68 20.31 -11.32
CA GLU A 234 15.53 20.06 -10.16
C GLU A 234 14.64 19.48 -9.04
N PRO A 235 14.77 18.17 -8.71
CA PRO A 235 13.97 17.58 -7.65
C PRO A 235 14.49 18.00 -6.27
N THR A 236 13.55 18.38 -5.43
CA THR A 236 13.78 18.54 -3.99
C THR A 236 12.72 17.74 -3.26
N PRO A 237 12.96 17.32 -2.01
CA PRO A 237 11.94 16.58 -1.28
C PRO A 237 10.58 17.29 -1.24
N GLU A 238 10.55 18.63 -1.22
CA GLU A 238 9.32 19.43 -1.17
C GLU A 238 8.53 19.43 -2.47
N ASN A 239 9.19 19.26 -3.62
CA ASN A 239 8.53 19.37 -4.92
C ASN A 239 8.23 18.01 -5.60
N LEU A 240 8.58 16.88 -4.98
CA LEU A 240 8.37 15.54 -5.59
C LEU A 240 6.90 15.29 -5.94
N GLY A 241 5.97 15.69 -5.09
CA GLY A 241 4.53 15.61 -5.37
C GLY A 241 4.13 16.44 -6.59
N THR A 242 4.66 17.65 -6.72
CA THR A 242 4.43 18.52 -7.88
C THR A 242 5.00 17.91 -9.16
N ILE A 243 6.22 17.35 -9.08
CA ILE A 243 6.87 16.68 -10.23
C ILE A 243 6.01 15.51 -10.70
N SER A 244 5.53 14.66 -9.76
CA SER A 244 4.62 13.55 -10.05
C SER A 244 3.35 13.99 -10.76
N GLN A 245 2.69 15.03 -10.25
CA GLN A 245 1.46 15.57 -10.83
C GLN A 245 1.68 16.21 -12.22
N MET A 246 2.80 16.89 -12.43
CA MET A 246 3.15 17.49 -13.73
C MET A 246 3.45 16.44 -14.78
N ALA A 247 4.17 15.40 -14.42
CA ALA A 247 4.61 14.36 -15.35
C ALA A 247 3.44 13.48 -15.82
N LYS A 248 2.46 13.20 -14.96
CA LYS A 248 1.36 12.25 -15.20
C LYS A 248 1.85 10.93 -15.81
N SER A 249 2.99 10.44 -15.34
CA SER A 249 3.73 9.33 -15.91
C SER A 249 4.08 8.32 -14.83
N ASP A 250 3.64 7.08 -15.01
CA ASP A 250 3.98 5.95 -14.13
C ASP A 250 5.51 5.77 -14.03
N ALA A 251 6.24 6.04 -15.14
CA ALA A 251 7.68 5.95 -15.15
C ALA A 251 8.34 6.96 -14.22
N VAL A 252 7.90 8.23 -14.25
CA VAL A 252 8.41 9.27 -13.34
C VAL A 252 8.06 8.92 -11.89
N ASN A 253 6.83 8.47 -11.64
CA ASN A 253 6.42 8.01 -10.31
C ASN A 253 7.29 6.85 -9.80
N TYR A 254 7.63 5.91 -10.69
CA TYR A 254 8.54 4.81 -10.36
C TYR A 254 9.96 5.29 -10.03
N LEU A 255 10.50 6.28 -10.80
CA LEU A 255 11.81 6.88 -10.49
C LEU A 255 11.81 7.60 -9.15
N ILE A 256 10.75 8.37 -8.85
CA ILE A 256 10.57 9.02 -7.55
C ILE A 256 10.52 7.96 -6.45
N LEU A 257 9.66 6.95 -6.59
CA LEU A 257 9.51 5.90 -5.58
C LEU A 257 10.84 5.18 -5.27
N ARG A 258 11.67 4.95 -6.28
CA ARG A 258 13.00 4.32 -6.10
C ARG A 258 14.05 5.22 -5.45
N SER A 259 13.82 6.52 -5.39
CA SER A 259 14.68 7.48 -4.69
C SER A 259 14.29 7.68 -3.23
N LEU A 260 13.17 7.10 -2.79
CA LEU A 260 12.71 7.22 -1.41
C LEU A 260 13.30 6.12 -0.52
N PRO A 261 13.70 6.45 0.72
CA PRO A 261 14.06 5.45 1.72
C PRO A 261 12.86 4.59 2.08
N ARG A 262 13.11 3.44 2.71
CA ARG A 262 12.02 2.57 3.17
C ARG A 262 11.47 3.05 4.49
N ALA A 263 10.15 2.94 4.67
CA ALA A 263 9.54 3.13 5.95
C ALA A 263 9.84 1.97 6.91
N PHE A 264 9.97 2.27 8.21
CA PHE A 264 10.28 1.32 9.28
C PHE A 264 9.55 1.69 10.57
N TYR A 265 9.59 0.81 11.57
CA TYR A 265 9.03 1.10 12.89
C TYR A 265 10.10 1.56 13.87
N SER A 266 9.79 2.60 14.65
CA SER A 266 10.70 3.22 15.63
C SER A 266 9.93 3.66 16.88
N PRO A 267 10.55 3.61 18.07
CA PRO A 267 9.98 4.26 19.25
C PRO A 267 10.08 5.80 19.17
N ALA A 268 10.92 6.35 18.30
CA ALA A 268 11.03 7.79 18.05
C ALA A 268 10.10 8.21 16.90
N SER A 269 9.34 9.28 17.10
CA SER A 269 8.51 9.89 16.04
C SER A 269 9.41 10.81 15.19
N LEU A 270 9.83 10.30 14.02
CA LEU A 270 10.69 11.02 13.07
C LEU A 270 9.92 11.54 11.84
N GLY A 271 8.58 11.42 11.86
CA GLY A 271 7.71 11.81 10.78
C GLY A 271 7.51 10.72 9.71
N HIS A 272 6.60 11.00 8.80
CA HIS A 272 6.33 10.14 7.65
C HIS A 272 6.33 10.97 6.37
N PHE A 273 7.48 11.02 5.70
CA PHE A 273 7.71 11.88 4.55
C PHE A 273 6.67 11.68 3.43
N GLY A 274 6.44 10.45 2.98
CA GLY A 274 5.49 10.17 1.89
C GLY A 274 4.04 10.62 2.18
N LEU A 275 3.63 10.67 3.47
CA LEU A 275 2.32 11.19 3.89
C LEU A 275 2.36 12.69 4.26
N ALA A 276 3.56 13.28 4.29
CA ALA A 276 3.82 14.63 4.78
C ALA A 276 3.24 14.87 6.19
N LEU A 277 3.43 13.90 7.11
CA LEU A 277 2.93 13.93 8.49
C LEU A 277 4.10 13.95 9.47
N GLU A 278 4.00 14.81 10.50
CA GLU A 278 5.00 14.89 11.56
C GLU A 278 4.95 13.69 12.52
N ASN A 279 3.76 13.14 12.72
CA ASN A 279 3.56 12.00 13.61
C ASN A 279 2.64 11.00 12.90
N TYR A 280 3.09 9.76 12.77
CA TYR A 280 2.30 8.72 12.16
C TYR A 280 2.59 7.36 12.79
N THR A 281 1.57 6.56 12.97
CA THR A 281 1.69 5.19 13.44
C THR A 281 0.73 4.28 12.71
N HIS A 282 0.87 2.99 12.86
CA HIS A 282 -0.11 2.01 12.43
C HIS A 282 -0.91 1.52 13.63
N PHE A 283 -2.23 1.74 13.59
CA PHE A 283 -3.17 1.40 14.64
C PHE A 283 -4.34 0.55 14.12
N THR A 284 -4.66 0.69 12.83
CA THR A 284 -5.95 0.29 12.26
C THR A 284 -6.03 -1.16 11.78
N SER A 285 -4.98 -1.99 11.97
CA SER A 285 -5.00 -3.37 11.49
C SER A 285 -4.30 -4.37 12.44
N PRO A 286 -4.72 -4.50 13.70
CA PRO A 286 -4.06 -5.36 14.70
C PRO A 286 -4.27 -6.87 14.45
N ILE A 287 -5.25 -7.27 13.64
CA ILE A 287 -5.44 -8.68 13.27
C ILE A 287 -4.26 -9.16 12.42
N ARG A 288 -3.72 -8.29 11.56
CA ARG A 288 -2.69 -8.65 10.58
C ARG A 288 -1.34 -7.97 10.76
N ARG A 289 -1.17 -7.03 11.70
CA ARG A 289 0.11 -6.37 12.00
C ARG A 289 0.38 -6.33 13.50
N TYR A 290 1.51 -6.87 13.92
CA TYR A 290 1.91 -6.85 15.33
C TYR A 290 2.28 -5.44 15.82
N SER A 291 2.75 -4.55 14.94
CA SER A 291 2.97 -3.13 15.26
C SER A 291 1.72 -2.47 15.84
N ASP A 292 0.55 -2.77 15.27
CA ASP A 292 -0.72 -2.21 15.69
C ASP A 292 -1.13 -2.73 17.07
N VAL A 293 -0.84 -4.00 17.37
CA VAL A 293 -1.03 -4.56 18.72
C VAL A 293 -0.18 -3.81 19.75
N LEU A 294 1.08 -3.46 19.41
CA LEU A 294 1.94 -2.66 20.29
C LEU A 294 1.36 -1.27 20.52
N VAL A 295 0.87 -0.63 19.46
CA VAL A 295 0.26 0.70 19.52
C VAL A 295 -1.03 0.68 20.36
N HIS A 296 -1.88 -0.33 20.22
CA HIS A 296 -3.06 -0.53 21.08
C HIS A 296 -2.66 -0.61 22.56
N ARG A 297 -1.65 -1.40 22.89
CA ARG A 297 -1.13 -1.53 24.26
C ARG A 297 -0.64 -0.20 24.82
N ALA A 298 0.18 0.51 24.06
CA ALA A 298 0.68 1.83 24.46
C ALA A 298 -0.48 2.83 24.65
N LEU A 299 -1.45 2.83 23.75
CA LEU A 299 -2.63 3.70 23.80
C LEU A 299 -3.46 3.46 25.06
N LEU A 300 -3.67 2.18 25.42
CA LEU A 300 -4.45 1.73 26.56
C LEU A 300 -3.70 1.73 27.89
N GLY A 301 -2.39 2.05 27.88
CA GLY A 301 -1.56 2.09 29.09
C GLY A 301 -1.20 0.71 29.63
N GLU A 302 -1.14 -0.30 28.76
CA GLU A 302 -0.68 -1.64 29.14
C GLU A 302 0.85 -1.68 29.29
N GLU A 303 1.37 -2.73 29.94
CA GLU A 303 2.80 -2.89 30.20
C GLU A 303 3.60 -2.93 28.87
N PRO A 304 4.60 -2.04 28.69
CA PRO A 304 5.42 -2.01 27.50
C PRO A 304 6.38 -3.22 27.47
N PRO A 305 6.85 -3.64 26.28
CA PRO A 305 7.93 -4.61 26.20
C PRO A 305 9.21 -4.04 26.81
N GLU A 306 10.04 -4.90 27.44
CA GLU A 306 11.31 -4.49 28.08
C GLU A 306 12.23 -3.66 27.18
N ASN A 307 12.25 -3.99 25.88
CA ASN A 307 13.07 -3.28 24.89
C ASN A 307 12.23 -2.96 23.64
N VAL A 308 11.57 -1.83 23.65
CA VAL A 308 10.71 -1.33 22.55
C VAL A 308 11.49 -1.19 21.24
N THR A 309 12.75 -0.68 21.32
CA THR A 309 13.60 -0.51 20.14
C THR A 309 13.90 -1.83 19.44
N ALA A 310 14.27 -2.86 20.20
CA ALA A 310 14.53 -4.18 19.65
C ALA A 310 13.25 -4.80 19.03
N VAL A 311 12.08 -4.60 19.66
CA VAL A 311 10.80 -5.08 19.13
C VAL A 311 10.43 -4.34 17.85
N ALA A 312 10.55 -3.02 17.80
CA ALA A 312 10.27 -2.23 16.61
C ALA A 312 11.19 -2.62 15.43
N GLY A 313 12.48 -2.85 15.68
CA GLY A 313 13.41 -3.38 14.68
C GLY A 313 13.01 -4.77 14.17
N GLN A 314 12.63 -5.67 15.09
CA GLN A 314 12.15 -7.01 14.73
C GLN A 314 10.88 -6.95 13.85
N VAL A 315 9.92 -6.11 14.20
CA VAL A 315 8.67 -5.97 13.42
C VAL A 315 8.96 -5.40 12.03
N SER A 316 9.86 -4.42 11.91
CA SER A 316 10.30 -3.88 10.62
C SER A 316 10.95 -4.94 9.73
N GLU A 317 11.81 -5.78 10.32
CA GLU A 317 12.44 -6.91 9.61
C GLU A 317 11.39 -7.93 9.13
N ARG A 318 10.40 -8.27 9.99
CA ARG A 318 9.34 -9.21 9.64
C ARG A 318 8.45 -8.68 8.52
N GLU A 319 8.05 -7.41 8.59
CA GLU A 319 7.29 -6.75 7.52
C GLU A 319 8.06 -6.81 6.19
N TRP A 320 9.36 -6.50 6.21
CA TRP A 320 10.18 -6.59 5.01
C TRP A 320 10.21 -8.00 4.42
N ARG A 321 10.39 -9.03 5.27
CA ARG A 321 10.37 -10.44 4.83
C ARG A 321 9.02 -10.83 4.25
N SER A 322 7.92 -10.40 4.86
CA SER A 322 6.56 -10.62 4.36
C SER A 322 6.40 -10.01 2.96
N THR A 323 6.79 -8.75 2.80
CA THR A 323 6.74 -8.04 1.50
C THR A 323 7.58 -8.76 0.41
N VAL A 324 8.77 -9.23 0.76
CA VAL A 324 9.61 -9.99 -0.20
C VAL A 324 8.94 -11.32 -0.56
N CYS A 325 8.35 -12.01 0.41
CA CYS A 325 7.63 -13.27 0.18
C CYS A 325 6.42 -13.06 -0.75
N GLU A 326 5.59 -12.04 -0.48
CA GLU A 326 4.43 -11.68 -1.28
C GLU A 326 4.83 -11.35 -2.72
N ARG A 327 5.80 -10.46 -2.91
CA ARG A 327 6.33 -10.09 -4.24
C ARG A 327 6.91 -11.28 -5.02
N THR A 328 7.57 -12.19 -4.31
CA THR A 328 8.12 -13.42 -4.92
C THR A 328 7.00 -14.34 -5.39
N ALA A 329 5.96 -14.51 -4.57
CA ALA A 329 4.78 -15.31 -4.92
C ALA A 329 4.00 -14.67 -6.07
N ASP A 330 3.83 -13.35 -6.06
CA ASP A 330 3.20 -12.61 -7.16
C ASP A 330 3.97 -12.79 -8.46
N ALA A 331 5.28 -12.59 -8.44
CA ALA A 331 6.12 -12.75 -9.63
C ALA A 331 6.04 -14.18 -10.19
N TYR A 332 6.10 -15.21 -9.31
CA TYR A 332 5.92 -16.59 -9.72
C TYR A 332 4.54 -16.84 -10.35
N THR A 333 3.47 -16.38 -9.69
CA THR A 333 2.09 -16.61 -10.13
C THR A 333 1.80 -15.90 -11.45
N LEU A 334 2.25 -14.65 -11.61
CA LEU A 334 2.11 -13.92 -12.86
C LEU A 334 2.82 -14.62 -14.00
N MET A 335 4.06 -15.12 -13.78
CA MET A 335 4.77 -15.91 -14.78
C MET A 335 4.04 -17.24 -15.08
N TRP A 336 3.48 -17.89 -14.06
CA TRP A 336 2.69 -19.11 -14.27
C TRP A 336 1.49 -18.85 -15.17
N LEU A 337 0.75 -17.78 -14.98
CA LEU A 337 -0.40 -17.37 -15.79
C LEU A 337 -0.01 -16.98 -17.23
N MET A 338 1.23 -16.52 -17.43
CA MET A 338 1.73 -16.11 -18.75
C MET A 338 2.16 -17.27 -19.66
N ARG A 339 2.33 -18.50 -19.14
CA ARG A 339 2.87 -19.65 -19.90
C ARG A 339 2.12 -19.93 -21.19
N ASP A 340 0.80 -19.86 -21.11
CA ASP A 340 -0.09 -20.23 -22.22
C ASP A 340 -0.21 -19.12 -23.26
N ARG A 341 0.50 -17.99 -23.05
CA ARG A 341 0.49 -16.79 -23.92
C ARG A 341 1.78 -16.63 -24.72
N VAL A 342 2.69 -17.63 -24.69
CA VAL A 342 3.93 -17.62 -25.48
C VAL A 342 3.59 -17.51 -26.97
N GLY A 343 4.27 -16.58 -27.68
CA GLY A 343 4.02 -16.22 -29.06
C GLY A 343 3.06 -15.05 -29.26
N GLU A 344 2.41 -14.56 -28.20
CA GLU A 344 1.54 -13.38 -28.29
C GLU A 344 2.34 -12.07 -28.33
N ASN A 345 1.75 -11.07 -29.00
CA ASN A 345 2.23 -9.69 -28.95
C ASN A 345 1.48 -8.94 -27.86
N LEU A 346 2.23 -8.34 -26.92
CA LEU A 346 1.72 -7.70 -25.72
C LEU A 346 2.22 -6.26 -25.63
N GLU A 347 1.37 -5.35 -25.18
CA GLU A 347 1.79 -4.00 -24.87
C GLU A 347 2.44 -3.94 -23.50
N GLY A 348 3.44 -3.07 -23.36
CA GLY A 348 4.13 -2.87 -22.10
C GLY A 348 4.88 -1.54 -22.05
N VAL A 349 5.44 -1.27 -20.89
CA VAL A 349 6.20 -0.05 -20.61
C VAL A 349 7.59 -0.45 -20.11
N VAL A 350 8.63 0.20 -20.62
CA VAL A 350 10.00 0.03 -20.12
C VAL A 350 10.07 0.60 -18.71
N VAL A 351 10.30 -0.24 -17.71
CA VAL A 351 10.38 0.17 -16.29
C VAL A 351 11.82 0.22 -15.76
N SER A 352 12.77 -0.44 -16.45
CA SER A 352 14.18 -0.37 -16.08
C SER A 352 15.07 -0.68 -17.29
N ALA A 353 16.26 -0.11 -17.29
CA ALA A 353 17.32 -0.43 -18.24
C ALA A 353 18.54 -0.97 -17.50
N ALA A 354 19.23 -1.91 -18.14
CA ALA A 354 20.48 -2.50 -17.67
C ALA A 354 21.43 -2.71 -18.85
N ALA A 355 22.72 -2.88 -18.59
CA ALA A 355 23.69 -3.11 -19.67
C ALA A 355 23.38 -4.37 -20.53
N PHE A 356 22.64 -5.32 -19.96
CA PHE A 356 22.25 -6.57 -20.63
C PHE A 356 20.83 -6.55 -21.21
N GLY A 357 20.04 -5.47 -21.05
CA GLY A 357 18.69 -5.37 -21.63
C GLY A 357 17.74 -4.41 -20.96
N LEU A 358 16.48 -4.51 -21.39
CA LEU A 358 15.37 -3.71 -20.90
C LEU A 358 14.39 -4.58 -20.11
N PHE A 359 13.93 -4.09 -18.99
CA PHE A 359 12.81 -4.68 -18.26
C PHE A 359 11.53 -3.97 -18.70
N VAL A 360 10.59 -4.75 -19.21
CA VAL A 360 9.30 -4.26 -19.70
C VAL A 360 8.19 -4.82 -18.82
N GLU A 361 7.44 -3.95 -18.16
CA GLU A 361 6.23 -4.31 -17.44
C GLU A 361 5.08 -4.37 -18.44
N LEU A 362 4.44 -5.53 -18.53
CA LEU A 362 3.31 -5.76 -19.41
C LEU A 362 2.02 -5.16 -18.82
N GLU A 363 1.05 -4.81 -19.64
CA GLU A 363 -0.24 -4.27 -19.16
C GLU A 363 -0.99 -5.22 -18.22
N THR A 364 -0.73 -6.52 -18.32
CA THR A 364 -1.25 -7.55 -17.42
C THR A 364 -0.52 -7.69 -16.08
N GLY A 365 0.55 -6.89 -15.86
CA GLY A 365 1.26 -6.79 -14.59
C GLY A 365 2.65 -7.43 -14.52
N PRO A 366 2.99 -8.54 -15.18
CA PRO A 366 4.31 -9.16 -15.10
C PRO A 366 5.39 -8.35 -15.82
N THR A 367 6.62 -8.45 -15.31
CA THR A 367 7.79 -7.81 -15.93
C THR A 367 8.65 -8.86 -16.65
N GLY A 368 8.95 -8.63 -17.92
CA GLY A 368 9.84 -9.47 -18.73
C GLY A 368 11.12 -8.76 -19.14
N LEU A 369 12.10 -9.53 -19.60
CA LEU A 369 13.41 -9.06 -20.07
C LEU A 369 13.48 -9.09 -21.60
N VAL A 370 13.77 -7.95 -22.22
CA VAL A 370 14.28 -7.87 -23.57
C VAL A 370 15.81 -7.84 -23.48
N HIS A 371 16.46 -8.97 -23.70
CA HIS A 371 17.91 -9.05 -23.66
C HIS A 371 18.53 -8.29 -24.87
N VAL A 372 19.68 -7.62 -24.70
CA VAL A 372 20.34 -6.85 -25.78
C VAL A 372 20.61 -7.67 -27.05
N SER A 373 20.85 -8.99 -26.93
CA SER A 373 21.00 -9.87 -28.09
C SER A 373 19.75 -10.01 -28.97
N LYS A 374 18.59 -9.57 -28.48
CA LYS A 374 17.33 -9.53 -29.24
C LYS A 374 17.06 -8.17 -29.89
N LEU A 375 17.95 -7.21 -29.64
CA LEU A 375 17.92 -5.90 -30.27
C LEU A 375 18.95 -5.83 -31.40
N PRO A 376 18.69 -5.12 -32.51
CA PRO A 376 19.63 -5.04 -33.62
C PRO A 376 20.83 -4.15 -33.28
N GLY A 377 22.05 -4.62 -33.55
CA GLY A 377 23.29 -3.86 -33.35
C GLY A 377 23.80 -3.89 -31.91
N TRP A 378 24.65 -2.91 -31.59
CA TRP A 378 25.33 -2.82 -30.28
C TRP A 378 24.67 -1.76 -29.41
N TRP A 379 24.31 -2.13 -28.19
CA TRP A 379 23.61 -1.28 -27.23
C TRP A 379 24.46 -1.05 -25.98
N SER A 380 24.42 0.19 -25.47
CA SER A 380 25.11 0.58 -24.24
C SER A 380 24.16 1.29 -23.27
N LEU A 381 24.33 0.99 -21.98
CA LEU A 381 23.60 1.69 -20.94
C LEU A 381 24.23 3.07 -20.70
N GLU A 382 23.44 4.11 -20.77
CA GLU A 382 23.89 5.47 -20.43
C GLU A 382 24.18 5.63 -18.93
N PRO A 383 25.04 6.58 -18.52
CA PRO A 383 25.39 6.79 -17.11
C PRO A 383 24.21 7.02 -16.18
N SER A 384 23.11 7.59 -16.67
CA SER A 384 21.86 7.77 -15.92
C SER A 384 21.22 6.47 -15.43
N GLY A 385 21.58 5.32 -16.03
CA GLY A 385 21.05 4.00 -15.71
C GLY A 385 19.58 3.78 -16.12
N VAL A 386 19.00 4.69 -16.92
CA VAL A 386 17.57 4.62 -17.34
C VAL A 386 17.38 4.69 -18.86
N VAL A 387 18.46 4.78 -19.63
CA VAL A 387 18.46 4.80 -21.09
C VAL A 387 19.43 3.75 -21.62
N LEU A 388 18.95 2.94 -22.54
CA LEU A 388 19.77 2.03 -23.35
C LEU A 388 19.83 2.60 -24.76
N SER A 389 21.03 2.93 -25.26
CA SER A 389 21.24 3.60 -26.53
C SER A 389 22.08 2.78 -27.52
N ASN A 390 21.87 3.03 -28.80
CA ASN A 390 22.67 2.52 -29.91
C ASN A 390 23.03 3.67 -30.82
N ASP A 391 24.23 4.22 -30.67
CA ASP A 391 24.71 5.39 -31.39
C ASP A 391 24.88 5.14 -32.91
N ALA A 392 25.15 3.91 -33.29
CA ALA A 392 25.36 3.52 -34.67
C ALA A 392 24.09 3.68 -35.54
N ILE A 393 22.92 3.54 -34.94
CA ILE A 393 21.63 3.67 -35.63
C ILE A 393 20.78 4.84 -35.09
N GLY A 394 21.31 5.62 -34.13
CA GLY A 394 20.63 6.73 -33.51
C GLY A 394 19.35 6.32 -32.72
N ALA A 395 19.30 5.12 -32.19
CA ALA A 395 18.12 4.61 -31.48
C ALA A 395 18.36 4.56 -29.97
N SER A 396 17.31 4.77 -29.20
CA SER A 396 17.36 4.62 -27.74
C SER A 396 16.02 4.12 -27.19
N TYR A 397 16.09 3.37 -26.10
CA TYR A 397 14.95 3.02 -25.26
C TYR A 397 15.14 3.62 -23.88
N ARG A 398 14.10 4.25 -23.35
CA ARG A 398 14.11 4.92 -22.05
C ARG A 398 13.07 4.32 -21.11
N VAL A 399 13.31 4.44 -19.84
CA VAL A 399 12.24 4.17 -18.85
C VAL A 399 11.04 5.07 -19.16
N GLY A 400 9.87 4.47 -19.27
CA GLY A 400 8.63 5.13 -19.68
C GLY A 400 8.22 4.92 -21.14
N ASP A 401 9.10 4.41 -21.99
CA ASP A 401 8.74 4.11 -23.39
C ASP A 401 7.69 2.99 -23.44
N ARG A 402 6.62 3.23 -24.22
CA ARG A 402 5.64 2.19 -24.54
C ARG A 402 6.16 1.36 -25.70
N VAL A 403 6.05 0.05 -25.58
CA VAL A 403 6.53 -0.90 -26.57
C VAL A 403 5.51 -2.03 -26.78
N LEU A 404 5.43 -2.51 -28.02
CA LEU A 404 4.82 -3.79 -28.33
C LEU A 404 5.92 -4.84 -28.31
N VAL A 405 5.74 -5.88 -27.51
CA VAL A 405 6.73 -6.96 -27.36
C VAL A 405 6.07 -8.31 -27.66
N GLU A 406 6.84 -9.22 -28.22
CA GLU A 406 6.46 -10.63 -28.35
C GLU A 406 6.99 -11.41 -27.15
N LEU A 407 6.14 -12.24 -26.55
CA LEU A 407 6.50 -13.12 -25.47
C LEU A 407 7.16 -14.39 -26.05
N LEU A 408 8.46 -14.55 -25.85
CA LEU A 408 9.24 -15.64 -26.43
C LEU A 408 9.26 -16.90 -25.56
N ASP A 409 9.40 -16.73 -24.26
CA ASP A 409 9.50 -17.81 -23.28
C ASP A 409 9.13 -17.35 -21.87
N VAL A 410 8.68 -18.28 -21.03
CA VAL A 410 8.34 -18.01 -19.63
C VAL A 410 8.91 -19.09 -18.73
N LEU A 411 9.70 -18.70 -17.75
CA LEU A 411 10.34 -19.56 -16.76
C LEU A 411 9.84 -19.21 -15.34
N PRO A 412 8.68 -19.73 -14.90
CA PRO A 412 8.02 -19.31 -13.66
C PRO A 412 8.91 -19.48 -12.42
N LEU A 413 9.62 -20.60 -12.29
CA LEU A 413 10.53 -20.87 -11.16
C LEU A 413 11.70 -19.87 -11.08
N MET A 414 12.07 -19.26 -12.20
CA MET A 414 13.10 -18.22 -12.28
C MET A 414 12.50 -16.82 -12.26
N GLN A 415 11.16 -16.70 -12.17
CA GLN A 415 10.42 -15.43 -12.23
C GLN A 415 10.83 -14.60 -13.46
N ARG A 416 10.99 -15.27 -14.60
CA ARG A 416 11.55 -14.67 -15.82
C ARG A 416 10.63 -14.91 -17.02
N ALA A 417 10.35 -13.83 -17.75
CA ALA A 417 9.79 -13.88 -19.10
C ALA A 417 10.80 -13.29 -20.09
N GLU A 418 11.00 -13.96 -21.22
CA GLU A 418 11.84 -13.47 -22.31
C GLU A 418 10.97 -12.77 -23.35
N LEU A 419 11.36 -11.55 -23.70
CA LEU A 419 10.62 -10.69 -24.60
C LEU A 419 11.49 -10.29 -25.80
N ARG A 420 10.84 -9.99 -26.92
CA ARG A 420 11.44 -9.33 -28.08
C ARG A 420 10.63 -8.09 -28.44
N VAL A 421 11.29 -6.95 -28.63
CA VAL A 421 10.59 -5.74 -29.10
C VAL A 421 10.15 -5.95 -30.55
N VAL A 422 8.87 -5.75 -30.81
CA VAL A 422 8.27 -5.74 -32.15
C VAL A 422 8.31 -4.31 -32.69
N LYS A 423 7.86 -3.33 -31.90
CA LYS A 423 7.92 -1.89 -32.21
C LYS A 423 7.80 -1.01 -30.99
N ARG A 424 8.26 0.22 -31.07
CA ARG A 424 7.93 1.30 -30.14
C ARG A 424 6.55 1.87 -30.49
N LEU A 425 5.73 2.19 -29.48
CA LEU A 425 4.35 2.70 -29.63
C LEU A 425 4.32 4.24 -29.51
#